data_7684930b7262be6cc753d6611c46c1fe
#
_entry.id   7684930b7262be6cc753d6611c46c1fe
#
_cell.length_a   1.000
_cell.length_b   1.000
_cell.length_c   1.000
_cell.angle_alpha   90.00
_cell.angle_beta   90.00
_cell.angle_gamma   90.00
#
_symmetry.space_group_name_H-M   'P 1'
#
loop_
_entity.id
_entity.type
_entity.pdbx_description
1 polymer ?
#
loop_
_entity_poly.entity_id
_entity_poly.type
_entity_poly.pdbx_seq_one_letter_code
_entity_poly.pdbx_strand_id
1 'polypeptide(L)'
;NPFETYGILFEKSLFSARGFANTLHYAAPMILTGLAIAITFKANIFNMGVEGQMLFGAFFAGIVGASLPIQNSVLMKLVCFGVAALCGVLFALIPALLRAYLHVDEMVVTLTLNYAMAKVLEYLASGPFRDQGSGYVRTPTVSNAAMFQRMGNTRLTPFFFLTLVIFIIMYFVMHKSVLGYEVTAIGRN
;
A
#
# COMPACT_ATOMS: atom_id res chain seq x y z
N ASN A 1 -25.11 8.13 -24.94
CA ASN A 1 -24.06 8.60 -25.85
C ASN A 1 -22.71 8.47 -25.16
N PRO A 2 -21.75 7.65 -25.67
CA PRO A 2 -20.45 7.43 -25.00
C PRO A 2 -19.69 8.73 -24.75
N PHE A 3 -19.70 9.66 -25.67
CA PHE A 3 -19.00 10.95 -25.52
C PHE A 3 -19.56 11.80 -24.38
N GLU A 4 -20.85 11.80 -24.18
CA GLU A 4 -21.51 12.51 -23.08
C GLU A 4 -21.14 11.87 -21.72
N THR A 5 -21.09 10.54 -21.68
CA THR A 5 -20.65 9.81 -20.48
C THR A 5 -19.22 10.14 -20.10
N TYR A 6 -18.30 10.17 -21.07
CA TYR A 6 -16.92 10.59 -20.84
C TYR A 6 -16.82 12.06 -20.41
N GLY A 7 -17.61 12.95 -21.01
CA GLY A 7 -17.68 14.36 -20.60
C GLY A 7 -18.05 14.51 -19.13
N ILE A 8 -19.13 13.83 -18.69
CA ILE A 8 -19.58 13.83 -17.30
C ILE A 8 -18.52 13.22 -16.35
N LEU A 9 -17.84 12.16 -16.80
CA LEU A 9 -16.79 11.51 -16.00
C LEU A 9 -15.63 12.48 -15.75
N PHE A 10 -15.12 13.13 -16.78
CA PHE A 10 -14.04 14.11 -16.65
C PHE A 10 -14.47 15.34 -15.83
N GLU A 11 -15.65 15.86 -16.09
CA GLU A 11 -16.18 17.00 -15.35
C GLU A 11 -16.27 16.71 -13.86
N LYS A 12 -16.85 15.56 -13.48
CA LYS A 12 -17.04 15.20 -12.07
C LYS A 12 -15.75 14.76 -11.38
N SER A 13 -14.77 14.17 -12.09
CA SER A 13 -13.54 13.66 -11.49
C SER A 13 -12.42 14.70 -11.44
N LEU A 14 -12.24 15.54 -12.46
CA LEU A 14 -11.12 16.46 -12.57
C LEU A 14 -11.50 17.92 -12.39
N PHE A 15 -12.67 18.34 -12.92
CA PHE A 15 -13.06 19.75 -12.92
C PHE A 15 -13.88 20.17 -11.71
N SER A 16 -14.34 19.24 -10.86
CA SER A 16 -14.93 19.59 -9.58
C SER A 16 -13.89 19.51 -8.45
N ALA A 17 -13.86 20.48 -7.53
CA ALA A 17 -12.93 20.48 -6.40
C ALA A 17 -13.03 19.20 -5.55
N ARG A 18 -14.27 18.70 -5.33
CA ARG A 18 -14.51 17.44 -4.61
C ARG A 18 -14.01 16.23 -5.42
N GLY A 19 -14.26 16.20 -6.72
CA GLY A 19 -13.79 15.11 -7.60
C GLY A 19 -12.29 15.06 -7.65
N PHE A 20 -11.64 16.18 -7.88
CA PHE A 20 -10.17 16.27 -7.90
C PHE A 20 -9.54 15.81 -6.57
N ALA A 21 -10.06 16.26 -5.42
CA ALA A 21 -9.58 15.83 -4.12
C ALA A 21 -9.78 14.31 -3.90
N ASN A 22 -10.89 13.74 -4.37
CA ASN A 22 -11.11 12.29 -4.31
C ASN A 22 -10.14 11.53 -5.24
N THR A 23 -9.85 12.06 -6.42
CA THR A 23 -8.85 11.50 -7.34
C THR A 23 -7.47 11.46 -6.69
N LEU A 24 -7.05 12.55 -6.03
CA LEU A 24 -5.78 12.59 -5.28
C LEU A 24 -5.76 11.56 -4.13
N HIS A 25 -6.87 11.36 -3.45
CA HIS A 25 -6.96 10.34 -2.40
C HIS A 25 -6.67 8.94 -2.93
N TYR A 26 -7.26 8.56 -4.06
CA TYR A 26 -7.00 7.25 -4.68
C TYR A 26 -5.65 7.16 -5.39
N ALA A 27 -5.07 8.27 -5.79
CA ALA A 27 -3.73 8.30 -6.37
C ALA A 27 -2.63 8.00 -5.35
N ALA A 28 -2.82 8.32 -4.06
CA ALA A 28 -1.80 8.15 -3.02
C ALA A 28 -1.23 6.71 -2.94
N PRO A 29 -2.04 5.66 -2.76
CA PRO A 29 -1.50 4.29 -2.75
C PRO A 29 -0.88 3.88 -4.09
N MET A 30 -1.43 4.35 -5.22
CA MET A 30 -0.89 4.06 -6.55
C MET A 30 0.49 4.68 -6.77
N ILE A 31 0.73 5.88 -6.24
CA ILE A 31 2.04 6.53 -6.29
C ILE A 31 3.06 5.70 -5.49
N LEU A 32 2.71 5.23 -4.28
CA LEU A 32 3.62 4.44 -3.46
C LEU A 32 3.92 3.06 -4.06
N THR A 33 2.92 2.37 -4.57
CA THR A 33 3.11 1.07 -5.23
C THR A 33 3.91 1.21 -6.53
N GLY A 34 3.61 2.24 -7.34
CA GLY A 34 4.37 2.56 -8.55
C GLY A 34 5.84 2.90 -8.23
N LEU A 35 6.09 3.65 -7.16
CA LEU A 35 7.44 3.96 -6.70
C LEU A 35 8.20 2.69 -6.27
N ALA A 36 7.54 1.80 -5.52
CA ALA A 36 8.13 0.53 -5.10
C ALA A 36 8.53 -0.33 -6.31
N ILE A 37 7.65 -0.45 -7.31
CA ILE A 37 7.94 -1.17 -8.57
C ILE A 37 9.08 -0.50 -9.35
N ALA A 38 9.09 0.83 -9.44
CA ALA A 38 10.13 1.56 -10.15
C ALA A 38 11.53 1.34 -9.53
N ILE A 39 11.61 1.22 -8.20
CA ILE A 39 12.87 0.93 -7.49
C ILE A 39 13.34 -0.48 -7.77
N THR A 40 12.46 -1.48 -7.71
CA THR A 40 12.82 -2.87 -7.98
C THR A 40 13.21 -3.07 -9.45
N PHE A 41 12.57 -2.37 -10.39
CA PHE A 41 12.94 -2.41 -11.80
C PHE A 41 14.34 -1.81 -12.06
N LYS A 42 14.75 -0.79 -11.30
CA LYS A 42 16.13 -0.29 -11.38
C LYS A 42 17.16 -1.33 -10.98
N ALA A 43 16.82 -2.27 -10.10
CA ALA A 43 17.64 -3.41 -9.73
C ALA A 43 17.49 -4.63 -10.67
N ASN A 44 16.76 -4.48 -11.80
CA ASN A 44 16.42 -5.57 -12.71
C ASN A 44 15.67 -6.73 -12.00
N ILE A 45 14.81 -6.37 -11.03
CA ILE A 45 13.96 -7.29 -10.28
C ILE A 45 12.50 -7.02 -10.62
N PHE A 46 11.82 -8.01 -11.19
CA PHE A 46 10.41 -7.90 -11.57
C PHE A 46 9.50 -8.31 -10.39
N ASN A 47 9.38 -7.41 -9.41
CA ASN A 47 8.50 -7.66 -8.26
C ASN A 47 7.05 -7.26 -8.59
N MET A 48 6.24 -8.23 -8.97
CA MET A 48 4.78 -8.05 -9.14
C MET A 48 4.00 -8.25 -7.83
N GLY A 49 4.70 -8.53 -6.72
CA GLY A 49 4.12 -8.82 -5.40
C GLY A 49 3.71 -7.62 -4.56
N VAL A 50 3.86 -6.40 -5.08
CA VAL A 50 3.60 -5.16 -4.32
C VAL A 50 2.15 -5.09 -3.83
N GLU A 51 1.18 -5.61 -4.60
CA GLU A 51 -0.22 -5.68 -4.17
C GLU A 51 -0.41 -6.58 -2.94
N GLY A 52 0.13 -7.80 -2.97
CA GLY A 52 0.07 -8.73 -1.83
C GLY A 52 0.78 -8.19 -0.59
N GLN A 53 1.94 -7.55 -0.77
CA GLN A 53 2.69 -6.88 0.32
C GLN A 53 1.85 -5.76 0.96
N MET A 54 1.21 -4.94 0.14
CA MET A 54 0.35 -3.85 0.59
C MET A 54 -0.88 -4.38 1.34
N LEU A 55 -1.57 -5.38 0.78
CA LEU A 55 -2.76 -5.97 1.38
C LEU A 55 -2.44 -6.66 2.71
N PHE A 56 -1.35 -7.44 2.76
CA PHE A 56 -0.90 -8.11 3.97
C PHE A 56 -0.53 -7.10 5.07
N GLY A 57 0.25 -6.09 4.73
CA GLY A 57 0.60 -5.01 5.66
C GLY A 57 -0.62 -4.23 6.15
N ALA A 58 -1.54 -3.87 5.25
CA ALA A 58 -2.76 -3.14 5.57
C ALA A 58 -3.69 -3.94 6.49
N PHE A 59 -3.82 -5.25 6.26
CA PHE A 59 -4.65 -6.13 7.10
C PHE A 59 -4.17 -6.13 8.55
N PHE A 60 -2.89 -6.43 8.79
CA PHE A 60 -2.37 -6.48 10.16
C PHE A 60 -2.28 -5.12 10.83
N ALA A 61 -1.96 -4.06 10.07
CA ALA A 61 -2.05 -2.70 10.59
C ALA A 61 -3.49 -2.33 10.98
N GLY A 62 -4.49 -2.77 10.21
CA GLY A 62 -5.90 -2.60 10.54
C GLY A 62 -6.31 -3.32 11.82
N ILE A 63 -5.89 -4.58 12.00
CA ILE A 63 -6.14 -5.35 13.23
C ILE A 63 -5.50 -4.68 14.44
N VAL A 64 -4.23 -4.28 14.34
CA VAL A 64 -3.53 -3.56 15.41
C VAL A 64 -4.20 -2.21 15.71
N GLY A 65 -4.61 -1.49 14.64
CA GLY A 65 -5.33 -0.23 14.75
C GLY A 65 -6.71 -0.34 15.40
N ALA A 66 -7.33 -1.52 15.35
CA ALA A 66 -8.59 -1.81 16.02
C ALA A 66 -8.41 -2.30 17.46
N SER A 67 -7.31 -3.02 17.75
CA SER A 67 -7.14 -3.76 19.02
C SER A 67 -6.38 -2.98 20.09
N LEU A 68 -5.44 -2.11 19.71
CA LEU A 68 -4.62 -1.41 20.68
C LEU A 68 -5.32 -0.18 21.28
N PRO A 69 -5.35 -0.03 22.62
CA PRO A 69 -6.01 1.09 23.29
C PRO A 69 -5.12 2.35 23.35
N ILE A 70 -4.41 2.68 22.27
CA ILE A 70 -3.53 3.85 22.20
C ILE A 70 -4.36 5.06 21.79
N GLN A 71 -4.53 6.04 22.71
CA GLN A 71 -5.28 7.26 22.44
C GLN A 71 -4.48 8.32 21.68
N ASN A 72 -3.15 8.30 21.81
CA ASN A 72 -2.29 9.23 21.08
C ASN A 72 -2.28 8.92 19.58
N SER A 73 -2.88 9.81 18.78
CA SER A 73 -3.08 9.61 17.35
C SER A 73 -1.78 9.52 16.54
N VAL A 74 -0.73 10.23 16.96
CA VAL A 74 0.58 10.16 16.27
C VAL A 74 1.24 8.81 16.54
N LEU A 75 1.30 8.41 17.82
CA LEU A 75 1.89 7.14 18.21
C LEU A 75 1.15 5.98 17.58
N MET A 76 -0.19 6.01 17.57
CA MET A 76 -1.00 4.94 16.98
C MET A 76 -0.74 4.78 15.46
N LYS A 77 -0.66 5.89 14.73
CA LYS A 77 -0.31 5.85 13.30
C LYS A 77 1.10 5.33 13.06
N LEU A 78 2.08 5.75 13.87
CA LEU A 78 3.46 5.23 13.77
C LEU A 78 3.51 3.72 14.02
N VAL A 79 2.77 3.21 15.00
CA VAL A 79 2.67 1.76 15.26
C VAL A 79 2.04 1.05 14.07
N CYS A 80 0.91 1.55 13.53
CA CYS A 80 0.26 0.97 12.36
C CYS A 80 1.19 0.96 11.13
N PHE A 81 1.92 2.05 10.86
CA PHE A 81 2.90 2.09 9.77
C PHE A 81 4.06 1.13 10.00
N GLY A 82 4.57 1.03 11.22
CA GLY A 82 5.63 0.08 11.59
C GLY A 82 5.19 -1.37 11.35
N VAL A 83 3.99 -1.72 11.79
CA VAL A 83 3.42 -3.06 11.55
C VAL A 83 3.20 -3.32 10.06
N ALA A 84 2.64 -2.36 9.32
CA ALA A 84 2.45 -2.50 7.88
C ALA A 84 3.79 -2.72 7.15
N ALA A 85 4.82 -1.93 7.49
CA ALA A 85 6.14 -2.06 6.90
C ALA A 85 6.79 -3.41 7.25
N LEU A 86 6.74 -3.82 8.51
CA LEU A 86 7.27 -5.11 8.96
C LEU A 86 6.60 -6.28 8.22
N CYS A 87 5.27 -6.29 8.16
CA CYS A 87 4.52 -7.32 7.44
C CYS A 87 4.84 -7.33 5.95
N GLY A 88 4.92 -6.15 5.32
CA GLY A 88 5.31 -6.02 3.92
C GLY A 88 6.71 -6.58 3.65
N VAL A 89 7.69 -6.29 4.52
CA VAL A 89 9.05 -6.84 4.43
C VAL A 89 9.05 -8.36 4.62
N LEU A 90 8.35 -8.88 5.63
CA LEU A 90 8.27 -10.33 5.86
C LEU A 90 7.66 -11.06 4.66
N PHE A 91 6.62 -10.48 4.05
CA PHE A 91 6.04 -11.04 2.84
C PHE A 91 7.00 -11.00 1.64
N ALA A 92 7.73 -9.90 1.48
CA ALA A 92 8.71 -9.74 0.40
C ALA A 92 9.91 -10.69 0.54
N LEU A 93 10.25 -11.13 1.75
CA LEU A 93 11.33 -12.10 1.97
C LEU A 93 11.05 -13.45 1.31
N ILE A 94 9.80 -13.87 1.19
CA ILE A 94 9.45 -15.16 0.59
C ILE A 94 9.95 -15.23 -0.86
N PRO A 95 9.54 -14.38 -1.80
CA PRO A 95 10.04 -14.43 -3.17
C PRO A 95 11.54 -14.12 -3.26
N ALA A 96 12.06 -13.24 -2.40
CA ALA A 96 13.47 -12.91 -2.38
C ALA A 96 14.35 -14.13 -2.04
N LEU A 97 13.97 -14.91 -1.03
CA LEU A 97 14.69 -16.14 -0.66
C LEU A 97 14.55 -17.23 -1.73
N LEU A 98 13.34 -17.40 -2.31
CA LEU A 98 13.13 -18.35 -3.39
C LEU A 98 14.00 -18.04 -4.62
N ARG A 99 14.12 -16.77 -4.98
CA ARG A 99 15.01 -16.34 -6.05
C ARG A 99 16.46 -16.57 -5.70
N ALA A 100 16.91 -16.16 -4.50
CA ALA A 100 18.32 -16.22 -4.11
C ALA A 100 18.85 -17.64 -3.97
N TYR A 101 18.06 -18.58 -3.42
CA TYR A 101 18.51 -19.93 -3.12
C TYR A 101 18.06 -20.97 -4.16
N LEU A 102 16.89 -20.79 -4.75
CA LEU A 102 16.29 -21.77 -5.66
C LEU A 102 16.27 -21.30 -7.12
N HIS A 103 16.72 -20.06 -7.39
CA HIS A 103 16.74 -19.46 -8.73
C HIS A 103 15.38 -19.50 -9.45
N VAL A 104 14.29 -19.43 -8.68
CA VAL A 104 12.92 -19.40 -9.22
C VAL A 104 12.64 -18.03 -9.80
N ASP A 105 11.86 -17.98 -10.88
CA ASP A 105 11.42 -16.73 -11.49
C ASP A 105 10.56 -15.91 -10.50
N GLU A 106 11.04 -14.73 -10.16
CA GLU A 106 10.38 -13.86 -9.18
C GLU A 106 9.04 -13.32 -9.65
N MET A 107 8.85 -13.09 -10.95
CA MET A 107 7.58 -12.62 -11.49
C MET A 107 6.48 -13.64 -11.25
N VAL A 108 6.73 -14.91 -11.56
CA VAL A 108 5.78 -16.00 -11.38
C VAL A 108 5.45 -16.20 -9.90
N VAL A 109 6.49 -16.22 -9.03
CA VAL A 109 6.31 -16.38 -7.59
C VAL A 109 5.51 -15.23 -7.00
N THR A 110 5.86 -13.98 -7.33
CA THR A 110 5.20 -12.81 -6.75
C THR A 110 3.75 -12.66 -7.20
N LEU A 111 3.43 -12.98 -8.47
CA LEU A 111 2.05 -13.02 -8.94
C LEU A 111 1.24 -14.11 -8.24
N THR A 112 1.78 -15.31 -8.12
CA THR A 112 1.10 -16.42 -7.43
C THR A 112 0.85 -16.09 -5.96
N LEU A 113 1.83 -15.48 -5.28
CA LEU A 113 1.69 -15.04 -3.90
C LEU A 113 0.61 -13.97 -3.72
N ASN A 114 0.41 -13.05 -4.68
CA ASN A 114 -0.69 -12.08 -4.60
C ASN A 114 -2.05 -12.78 -4.53
N TYR A 115 -2.31 -13.74 -5.43
CA TYR A 115 -3.56 -14.50 -5.43
C TYR A 115 -3.73 -15.34 -4.18
N ALA A 116 -2.67 -16.03 -3.75
CA ALA A 116 -2.69 -16.82 -2.52
C ALA A 116 -2.98 -15.94 -1.31
N MET A 117 -2.32 -14.77 -1.21
CA MET A 117 -2.53 -13.84 -0.12
C MET A 117 -3.95 -13.28 -0.08
N ALA A 118 -4.52 -12.92 -1.22
CA ALA A 118 -5.91 -12.47 -1.28
C ALA A 118 -6.86 -13.49 -0.64
N LYS A 119 -6.66 -14.81 -0.93
CA LYS A 119 -7.47 -15.89 -0.34
C LYS A 119 -7.18 -16.11 1.14
N VAL A 120 -5.94 -16.00 1.58
CA VAL A 120 -5.58 -16.08 3.01
C VAL A 120 -6.24 -14.94 3.78
N LEU A 121 -6.21 -13.71 3.26
CA LEU A 121 -6.83 -12.56 3.92
C LEU A 121 -8.35 -12.66 3.95
N GLU A 122 -8.98 -13.17 2.90
CA GLU A 122 -10.42 -13.45 2.86
C GLU A 122 -10.81 -14.46 3.96
N TYR A 123 -10.03 -15.54 4.10
CA TYR A 123 -10.22 -16.54 5.17
C TYR A 123 -10.03 -15.91 6.57
N LEU A 124 -8.98 -15.14 6.78
CA LEU A 124 -8.71 -14.49 8.05
C LEU A 124 -9.80 -13.49 8.43
N ALA A 125 -10.29 -12.70 7.47
CA ALA A 125 -11.35 -11.71 7.69
C ALA A 125 -12.72 -12.35 7.92
N SER A 126 -13.00 -13.51 7.33
CA SER A 126 -14.27 -14.22 7.51
C SER A 126 -14.29 -15.13 8.73
N GLY A 127 -13.12 -15.55 9.21
CA GLY A 127 -12.95 -16.49 10.32
C GLY A 127 -12.41 -15.80 11.60
N PRO A 128 -11.09 -15.98 11.92
CA PRO A 128 -10.54 -15.63 13.23
C PRO A 128 -10.55 -14.13 13.55
N PHE A 129 -10.49 -13.26 12.53
CA PHE A 129 -10.50 -11.81 12.69
C PHE A 129 -11.82 -11.16 12.30
N ARG A 130 -12.88 -11.93 12.20
CA ARG A 130 -14.21 -11.41 11.89
C ARG A 130 -14.79 -10.60 13.06
N ASP A 131 -15.37 -9.46 12.74
CA ASP A 131 -16.21 -8.69 13.67
C ASP A 131 -17.52 -9.43 13.93
N GLN A 132 -17.65 -10.03 15.12
CA GLN A 132 -18.82 -10.82 15.53
C GLN A 132 -20.11 -9.99 15.63
N GLY A 133 -19.98 -8.67 15.81
CA GLY A 133 -21.13 -7.76 15.90
C GLY A 133 -21.69 -7.30 14.55
N SER A 134 -21.05 -7.70 13.43
CA SER A 134 -21.44 -7.26 12.10
C SER A 134 -22.21 -8.35 11.34
N GLY A 135 -23.30 -7.96 10.67
CA GLY A 135 -24.01 -8.81 9.70
C GLY A 135 -23.21 -9.09 8.41
N TYR A 136 -22.13 -8.35 8.16
CA TYR A 136 -21.27 -8.50 6.99
C TYR A 136 -19.92 -9.10 7.38
N VAL A 137 -19.23 -9.71 6.39
CA VAL A 137 -17.85 -10.15 6.56
C VAL A 137 -16.94 -8.93 6.57
N ARG A 138 -16.46 -8.57 7.74
CA ARG A 138 -15.51 -7.49 7.94
C ARG A 138 -14.64 -7.75 9.18
N THR A 139 -13.48 -7.14 9.23
CA THR A 139 -12.64 -7.03 10.42
C THR A 139 -13.16 -5.93 11.36
N PRO A 140 -12.77 -5.91 12.64
CA PRO A 140 -13.11 -4.84 13.56
C PRO A 140 -12.78 -3.45 13.02
N THR A 141 -13.60 -2.46 13.35
CA THR A 141 -13.38 -1.07 12.92
C THR A 141 -12.15 -0.48 13.60
N VAL A 142 -11.30 0.12 12.79
CA VAL A 142 -10.08 0.80 13.24
C VAL A 142 -10.42 1.97 14.15
N SER A 143 -9.65 2.18 15.23
CA SER A 143 -9.85 3.28 16.18
C SER A 143 -9.68 4.65 15.52
N ASN A 144 -10.39 5.66 16.01
CA ASN A 144 -10.27 7.04 15.52
C ASN A 144 -8.83 7.58 15.63
N ALA A 145 -8.05 7.10 16.60
CA ALA A 145 -6.65 7.50 16.76
C ALA A 145 -5.77 7.02 15.58
N ALA A 146 -6.07 5.87 15.00
CA ALA A 146 -5.33 5.32 13.86
C ALA A 146 -5.77 5.92 12.51
N MET A 147 -6.95 6.50 12.44
CA MET A 147 -7.48 7.06 11.20
C MET A 147 -6.89 8.45 10.88
N PHE A 148 -6.65 8.71 9.61
CA PHE A 148 -6.43 10.06 9.13
C PHE A 148 -7.78 10.78 8.96
N GLN A 149 -7.90 11.96 9.53
CA GLN A 149 -9.10 12.77 9.38
C GLN A 149 -9.25 13.25 7.93
N ARG A 150 -10.50 13.30 7.46
CA ARG A 150 -10.81 13.80 6.13
C ARG A 150 -10.66 15.32 6.09
N MET A 151 -10.16 15.83 4.98
CA MET A 151 -10.03 17.27 4.75
C MET A 151 -11.32 17.84 4.17
N GLY A 152 -12.03 18.59 4.99
CA GLY A 152 -13.32 19.18 4.60
C GLY A 152 -14.36 18.13 4.22
N ASN A 153 -15.14 18.42 3.17
CA ASN A 153 -16.20 17.52 2.68
C ASN A 153 -15.73 16.60 1.53
N THR A 154 -14.44 16.16 1.59
CA THR A 154 -13.82 15.30 0.58
C THR A 154 -13.32 13.99 1.23
N ARG A 155 -12.87 13.04 0.41
CA ARG A 155 -12.17 11.84 0.90
C ARG A 155 -10.67 12.06 1.10
N LEU A 156 -10.13 13.19 0.64
CA LEU A 156 -8.72 13.51 0.76
C LEU A 156 -8.31 13.53 2.24
N THR A 157 -7.18 12.92 2.53
CA THR A 157 -6.58 12.86 3.87
C THR A 157 -5.15 13.39 3.83
N PRO A 158 -4.56 13.81 4.96
CA PRO A 158 -3.15 14.19 5.05
C PRO A 158 -2.18 13.11 4.56
N PHE A 159 -2.61 11.88 4.44
CA PHE A 159 -1.82 10.77 3.90
C PHE A 159 -1.29 11.04 2.48
N PHE A 160 -2.06 11.74 1.64
CA PHE A 160 -1.60 12.13 0.31
C PHE A 160 -0.34 13.00 0.35
N PHE A 161 -0.28 13.97 1.25
CA PHE A 161 0.91 14.83 1.40
C PHE A 161 2.09 14.04 1.95
N LEU A 162 1.85 13.11 2.87
CA LEU A 162 2.88 12.18 3.34
C LEU A 162 3.44 11.34 2.18
N THR A 163 2.56 10.88 1.28
CA THR A 163 2.97 10.14 0.06
C THR A 163 3.89 10.98 -0.83
N LEU A 164 3.59 12.27 -1.03
CA LEU A 164 4.46 13.17 -1.81
C LEU A 164 5.82 13.37 -1.14
N VAL A 165 5.84 13.53 0.18
CA VAL A 165 7.10 13.63 0.94
C VAL A 165 7.94 12.37 0.78
N ILE A 166 7.33 11.19 0.92
CA ILE A 166 8.03 9.91 0.70
C ILE A 166 8.57 9.81 -0.73
N PHE A 167 7.78 10.21 -1.72
CA PHE A 167 8.19 10.21 -3.13
C PHE A 167 9.43 11.10 -3.34
N ILE A 168 9.43 12.31 -2.79
CA ILE A 168 10.56 13.25 -2.89
C ILE A 168 11.80 12.68 -2.19
N ILE A 169 11.64 12.14 -0.96
CA ILE A 169 12.75 11.53 -0.23
C ILE A 169 13.35 10.38 -1.04
N MET A 170 12.53 9.49 -1.58
CA MET A 170 12.99 8.35 -2.38
C MET A 170 13.63 8.78 -3.69
N TYR A 171 13.17 9.87 -4.31
CA TYR A 171 13.85 10.46 -5.45
C TYR A 171 15.30 10.85 -5.11
N PHE A 172 15.52 11.55 -3.99
CA PHE A 172 16.86 11.91 -3.55
C PHE A 172 17.69 10.69 -3.16
N VAL A 173 17.11 9.72 -2.44
CA VAL A 173 17.79 8.47 -2.10
C VAL A 173 18.26 7.74 -3.36
N MET A 174 17.40 7.61 -4.37
CA MET A 174 17.75 6.87 -5.59
C MET A 174 18.74 7.59 -6.52
N HIS A 175 18.84 8.93 -6.42
CA HIS A 175 19.71 9.71 -7.34
C HIS A 175 20.96 10.30 -6.67
N LYS A 176 20.97 10.42 -5.34
CA LYS A 176 22.02 11.14 -4.61
C LYS A 176 22.67 10.32 -3.49
N SER A 177 22.25 9.06 -3.25
CA SER A 177 22.82 8.24 -2.19
C SER A 177 23.60 7.03 -2.73
N VAL A 178 24.42 6.46 -1.87
CA VAL A 178 25.16 5.21 -2.13
C VAL A 178 24.20 4.05 -2.44
N LEU A 179 23.08 3.96 -1.67
CA LEU A 179 22.05 2.94 -1.89
C LEU A 179 21.45 3.00 -3.31
N GLY A 180 21.15 4.20 -3.81
CA GLY A 180 20.63 4.36 -5.17
C GLY A 180 21.63 3.95 -6.25
N TYR A 181 22.92 4.21 -6.01
CA TYR A 181 24.00 3.75 -6.88
C TYR A 181 24.09 2.22 -6.87
N GLU A 182 24.12 1.58 -5.69
CA GLU A 182 24.20 0.13 -5.54
C GLU A 182 23.02 -0.58 -6.21
N VAL A 183 21.78 -0.12 -5.97
CA VAL A 183 20.56 -0.63 -6.63
C VAL A 183 20.69 -0.56 -8.16
N THR A 184 21.20 0.56 -8.69
CA THR A 184 21.36 0.74 -10.14
C THR A 184 22.51 -0.12 -10.69
N ALA A 185 23.59 -0.30 -9.91
CA ALA A 185 24.72 -1.13 -10.30
C ALA A 185 24.33 -2.62 -10.40
N ILE A 186 23.54 -3.13 -9.44
CA ILE A 186 23.00 -4.49 -9.47
C ILE A 186 22.15 -4.71 -10.74
N GLY A 187 21.35 -3.75 -11.12
CA GLY A 187 20.48 -3.87 -12.29
C GLY A 187 21.20 -3.79 -13.65
N ARG A 188 22.47 -3.33 -13.68
CA ARG A 188 23.28 -3.24 -14.90
C ARG A 188 24.20 -4.42 -15.14
N ASN A 189 24.31 -5.31 -14.18
CA ASN A 189 25.11 -6.53 -14.24
C ASN A 189 24.25 -7.68 -14.74
#